data_e297492eaf5f0d40747f976030c143d5
#
_entry.id   e297492eaf5f0d40747f976030c143d5
#
_cell.length_a   1.000
_cell.length_b   1.000
_cell.length_c   1.000
_cell.angle_alpha   90.00
_cell.angle_beta   90.00
_cell.angle_gamma   90.00
#
_symmetry.space_group_name_H-M   'P 1'
#
loop_
_entity.id
_entity.type
_entity.pdbx_description
1 polymer ?
#
loop_
_entity_poly.entity_id
_entity_poly.type
_entity_poly.pdbx_seq_one_letter_code
_entity_poly.pdbx_strand_id
1 'polypeptide(L)'
;MSRYTSATDDDRREMLERIGVGSIEELFADIPEAVRQREPLDLPPGKPEQEVYGYLRDLAARNVSTEDEISFAGAGMYDHYVPALIDSILSRSEFLTPYTPYQPEISQGGLQVMFEYQTAISELTALPVSNASVYEGPSALASAGYLAKLHNGRTRFLVSRGVHPHARETLATMSVGWGTTIDEVPLADGATDVRALRDALGDDVCAVFLAQPNFLGAVEDLAELVPAAKETGAVLVVACDPLTLGVLKPPGDFGVDVAVGEGQTLGNRLDYGGPSFGFFAAAQPYLRKMPGRIAGETTDVDGRRGFVLTLQTREQHIRREKATHNICTAQALNALAGVIYLSWLGRRGIVELGELMLQRTAYARERLTALDGVEALHTQPVVREFAVTLAVDVEAVIERCAAAGVNPGYPLGADYPEHADGLLVALTEQRSKADIDRLAEVLGEAVAAERAAGRTPAGATS
;
A
#
# COMPACT_ATOMS: atom_id res chain seq x y z
N MET A 1 -37.67 22.67 -13.25
CA MET A 1 -38.07 21.38 -12.66
C MET A 1 -36.93 20.38 -12.81
N SER A 2 -36.57 19.68 -11.75
CA SER A 2 -35.57 18.61 -11.83
C SER A 2 -36.17 17.42 -12.64
N ARG A 3 -35.45 16.93 -13.66
CA ARG A 3 -35.86 15.74 -14.43
C ARG A 3 -35.64 14.42 -13.65
N TYR A 4 -35.05 14.52 -12.44
CA TYR A 4 -34.71 13.38 -11.59
C TYR A 4 -35.77 13.03 -10.53
N THR A 5 -36.85 13.80 -10.46
CA THR A 5 -37.98 13.51 -9.56
C THR A 5 -39.22 13.17 -10.35
N SER A 6 -39.92 12.11 -9.95
CA SER A 6 -41.16 11.68 -10.56
C SER A 6 -42.37 12.54 -10.15
N ALA A 7 -42.23 13.40 -9.12
CA ALA A 7 -43.31 14.25 -8.63
C ALA A 7 -43.72 15.29 -9.68
N THR A 8 -44.99 15.29 -10.06
CA THR A 8 -45.60 16.29 -10.92
C THR A 8 -45.91 17.57 -10.15
N ASP A 9 -46.34 18.64 -10.83
CA ASP A 9 -46.78 19.87 -10.19
C ASP A 9 -48.08 19.67 -9.39
N ASP A 10 -48.93 18.74 -9.80
CA ASP A 10 -50.14 18.36 -9.08
C ASP A 10 -49.78 17.60 -7.80
N ASP A 11 -48.86 16.64 -7.87
CA ASP A 11 -48.35 15.93 -6.68
C ASP A 11 -47.74 16.92 -5.67
N ARG A 12 -46.98 17.89 -6.12
CA ARG A 12 -46.39 18.91 -5.24
C ARG A 12 -47.44 19.75 -4.56
N ARG A 13 -48.46 20.15 -5.31
CA ARG A 13 -49.57 20.93 -4.75
C ARG A 13 -50.32 20.16 -3.69
N GLU A 14 -50.63 18.89 -3.92
CA GLU A 14 -51.28 18.02 -2.97
C GLU A 14 -50.42 17.83 -1.71
N MET A 15 -49.09 17.64 -1.87
CA MET A 15 -48.16 17.52 -0.76
C MET A 15 -48.10 18.80 0.08
N LEU A 16 -48.00 19.98 -0.52
CA LEU A 16 -47.99 21.27 0.16
C LEU A 16 -49.31 21.51 0.93
N GLU A 17 -50.43 21.23 0.32
CA GLU A 17 -51.78 21.30 0.96
C GLU A 17 -51.82 20.34 2.18
N ARG A 18 -51.31 19.13 2.04
CA ARG A 18 -51.30 18.15 3.14
C ARG A 18 -50.40 18.58 4.28
N ILE A 19 -49.29 19.25 4.00
CA ILE A 19 -48.35 19.80 5.00
C ILE A 19 -48.98 21.06 5.66
N GLY A 20 -49.82 21.78 4.94
CA GLY A 20 -50.43 23.03 5.38
C GLY A 20 -49.63 24.28 5.07
N VAL A 21 -48.82 24.27 4.00
CA VAL A 21 -48.05 25.42 3.53
C VAL A 21 -48.42 25.75 2.08
N GLY A 22 -48.27 27.02 1.70
CA GLY A 22 -48.63 27.49 0.36
C GLY A 22 -47.53 27.34 -0.70
N SER A 23 -46.29 27.15 -0.25
CA SER A 23 -45.14 27.08 -1.13
C SER A 23 -44.01 26.24 -0.54
N ILE A 24 -43.08 25.78 -1.42
CA ILE A 24 -41.85 25.13 -1.01
C ILE A 24 -40.98 26.08 -0.17
N GLU A 25 -41.04 27.38 -0.45
CA GLU A 25 -40.28 28.40 0.28
C GLU A 25 -40.65 28.48 1.77
N GLU A 26 -41.92 28.21 2.10
CA GLU A 26 -42.36 28.18 3.49
C GLU A 26 -41.80 27.02 4.31
N LEU A 27 -41.37 25.93 3.65
CA LEU A 27 -40.71 24.80 4.31
C LEU A 27 -39.35 25.18 4.88
N PHE A 28 -38.78 26.28 4.44
CA PHE A 28 -37.47 26.79 4.90
C PHE A 28 -37.60 27.89 5.95
N ALA A 29 -38.79 28.13 6.51
CA ALA A 29 -39.05 29.18 7.49
C ALA A 29 -38.18 29.10 8.75
N ASP A 30 -37.75 27.91 9.13
CA ASP A 30 -36.88 27.69 10.30
C ASP A 30 -35.41 28.08 10.04
N ILE A 31 -35.02 28.33 8.78
CA ILE A 31 -33.67 28.77 8.42
C ILE A 31 -33.62 30.31 8.54
N PRO A 32 -32.76 30.85 9.43
CA PRO A 32 -32.61 32.31 9.55
C PRO A 32 -32.25 32.95 8.21
N GLU A 33 -32.92 34.08 7.89
CA GLU A 33 -32.75 34.80 6.60
C GLU A 33 -31.29 35.15 6.33
N ALA A 34 -30.52 35.51 7.37
CA ALA A 34 -29.12 35.90 7.25
C ALA A 34 -28.17 34.80 6.76
N VAL A 35 -28.59 33.53 6.89
CA VAL A 35 -27.77 32.38 6.45
C VAL A 35 -28.40 31.59 5.28
N ARG A 36 -29.56 32.09 4.81
CA ARG A 36 -30.26 31.45 3.70
C ARG A 36 -29.73 31.95 2.36
N GLN A 37 -29.21 31.06 1.56
CA GLN A 37 -28.80 31.36 0.20
C GLN A 37 -30.02 31.41 -0.72
N ARG A 38 -30.24 32.55 -1.37
CA ARG A 38 -31.34 32.77 -2.28
C ARG A 38 -30.95 32.77 -3.74
N GLU A 39 -29.72 33.15 -4.01
CA GLU A 39 -29.18 33.15 -5.35
C GLU A 39 -28.70 31.76 -5.75
N PRO A 40 -28.88 31.33 -6.99
CA PRO A 40 -28.26 30.10 -7.50
C PRO A 40 -26.74 30.16 -7.29
N LEU A 41 -26.13 28.98 -7.13
CA LEU A 41 -24.67 28.86 -7.13
C LEU A 41 -24.10 29.36 -8.45
N ASP A 42 -23.03 30.15 -8.38
CA ASP A 42 -22.27 30.60 -9.56
C ASP A 42 -21.44 29.43 -10.11
N LEU A 43 -22.11 28.54 -10.82
CA LEU A 43 -21.50 27.38 -11.45
C LEU A 43 -21.42 27.59 -12.97
N PRO A 44 -20.34 27.12 -13.61
CA PRO A 44 -20.26 27.11 -15.06
C PRO A 44 -21.45 26.36 -15.67
N PRO A 45 -21.95 26.80 -16.83
CA PRO A 45 -23.02 26.08 -17.52
C PRO A 45 -22.61 24.65 -17.85
N GLY A 46 -23.56 23.72 -17.76
CA GLY A 46 -23.33 22.32 -18.13
C GLY A 46 -22.89 22.19 -19.59
N LYS A 47 -21.96 21.28 -19.86
CA LYS A 47 -21.47 20.96 -21.20
C LYS A 47 -22.06 19.66 -21.71
N PRO A 48 -22.21 19.50 -23.04
CA PRO A 48 -22.54 18.21 -23.64
C PRO A 48 -21.48 17.13 -23.30
N GLU A 49 -21.91 15.88 -23.25
CA GLU A 49 -21.03 14.73 -22.96
C GLU A 49 -19.79 14.68 -23.86
N GLN A 50 -19.97 14.92 -25.16
CA GLN A 50 -18.87 14.94 -26.11
C GLN A 50 -17.79 15.97 -25.78
N GLU A 51 -18.17 17.18 -25.34
CA GLU A 51 -17.21 18.23 -24.95
C GLU A 51 -16.49 17.85 -23.65
N VAL A 52 -17.23 17.29 -22.67
CA VAL A 52 -16.64 16.83 -21.40
C VAL A 52 -15.65 15.69 -21.67
N TYR A 53 -16.03 14.71 -22.49
CA TYR A 53 -15.15 13.61 -22.85
C TYR A 53 -13.86 14.10 -23.55
N GLY A 54 -14.00 15.02 -24.52
CA GLY A 54 -12.86 15.61 -25.22
C GLY A 54 -11.91 16.32 -24.26
N TYR A 55 -12.48 17.17 -23.39
CA TYR A 55 -11.67 17.88 -22.38
C TYR A 55 -10.93 16.97 -21.41
N LEU A 56 -11.59 15.93 -20.87
CA LEU A 56 -10.96 14.96 -19.97
C LEU A 56 -9.90 14.11 -20.68
N ARG A 57 -10.15 13.71 -21.93
CA ARG A 57 -9.16 13.01 -22.75
C ARG A 57 -7.89 13.86 -22.98
N ASP A 58 -8.07 15.16 -23.29
CA ASP A 58 -6.95 16.07 -23.52
C ASP A 58 -6.16 16.34 -22.23
N LEU A 59 -6.82 16.34 -21.06
CA LEU A 59 -6.13 16.37 -19.76
C LEU A 59 -5.38 15.07 -19.50
N ALA A 60 -5.99 13.92 -19.73
CA ALA A 60 -5.37 12.60 -19.54
C ALA A 60 -4.12 12.44 -20.41
N ALA A 61 -4.13 12.98 -21.64
CA ALA A 61 -2.99 12.94 -22.55
C ALA A 61 -1.77 13.75 -22.10
N ARG A 62 -1.86 14.52 -21.02
CA ARG A 62 -0.70 15.22 -20.40
C ARG A 62 0.09 14.33 -19.45
N ASN A 63 -0.49 13.22 -19.01
CA ASN A 63 0.23 12.26 -18.19
C ASN A 63 1.13 11.41 -19.08
N VAL A 64 2.24 10.97 -18.50
CA VAL A 64 3.13 9.99 -19.10
C VAL A 64 2.89 8.66 -18.36
N SER A 65 2.62 7.60 -19.11
CA SER A 65 2.36 6.27 -18.55
C SER A 65 3.59 5.36 -18.69
N THR A 66 3.56 4.23 -18.00
CA THR A 66 4.59 3.18 -18.15
C THR A 66 4.54 2.47 -19.52
N GLU A 67 3.55 2.79 -20.37
CA GLU A 67 3.51 2.39 -21.78
C GLU A 67 4.27 3.40 -22.67
N ASP A 68 4.39 4.66 -22.21
CA ASP A 68 5.01 5.74 -22.96
C ASP A 68 6.50 5.93 -22.60
N GLU A 69 6.91 5.56 -21.39
CA GLU A 69 8.29 5.62 -20.91
C GLU A 69 8.77 4.30 -20.30
N ILE A 70 10.07 4.09 -20.31
CA ILE A 70 10.71 2.96 -19.61
C ILE A 70 10.88 3.37 -18.14
N SER A 71 10.07 2.82 -17.22
CA SER A 71 10.11 3.22 -15.81
C SER A 71 10.83 2.19 -14.94
N PHE A 72 11.74 2.68 -14.09
CA PHE A 72 12.39 1.94 -13.00
C PHE A 72 12.01 2.52 -11.65
N ALA A 73 10.91 3.28 -11.58
CA ALA A 73 10.34 3.74 -10.34
C ALA A 73 9.74 2.58 -9.54
N GLY A 74 9.82 2.70 -8.22
CA GLY A 74 9.34 1.70 -7.27
C GLY A 74 8.85 2.36 -5.99
N ALA A 75 9.66 2.28 -4.91
CA ALA A 75 9.36 2.89 -3.63
C ALA A 75 8.00 2.45 -3.05
N GLY A 76 7.70 1.14 -3.13
CA GLY A 76 6.49 0.53 -2.57
C GLY A 76 5.35 0.28 -3.55
N MET A 77 5.39 0.87 -4.77
CA MET A 77 4.43 0.62 -5.86
C MET A 77 5.20 0.24 -7.12
N TYR A 78 4.80 -0.83 -7.80
CA TYR A 78 5.63 -1.43 -8.84
C TYR A 78 4.83 -1.81 -10.08
N ASP A 79 5.41 -1.56 -11.25
CA ASP A 79 4.83 -1.85 -12.56
C ASP A 79 4.98 -3.34 -12.91
N HIS A 80 4.17 -4.20 -12.28
CA HIS A 80 4.06 -5.61 -12.64
C HIS A 80 3.04 -5.82 -13.75
N TYR A 81 3.22 -6.87 -14.55
CA TYR A 81 2.23 -7.28 -15.53
C TYR A 81 0.95 -7.78 -14.86
N VAL A 82 -0.17 -7.18 -15.23
CA VAL A 82 -1.51 -7.58 -14.75
C VAL A 82 -2.19 -8.41 -15.85
N PRO A 83 -2.40 -9.73 -15.65
CA PRO A 83 -3.05 -10.58 -16.63
C PRO A 83 -4.47 -10.14 -16.97
N ALA A 84 -4.84 -10.15 -18.26
CA ALA A 84 -6.18 -9.77 -18.74
C ALA A 84 -7.32 -10.59 -18.10
N LEU A 85 -7.01 -11.79 -17.58
CA LEU A 85 -7.93 -12.62 -16.81
C LEU A 85 -8.49 -11.88 -15.60
N ILE A 86 -7.65 -11.08 -14.92
CA ILE A 86 -8.04 -10.32 -13.72
C ILE A 86 -9.17 -9.36 -14.07
N ASP A 87 -9.00 -8.52 -15.10
CA ASP A 87 -10.04 -7.58 -15.54
C ASP A 87 -11.35 -8.30 -15.93
N SER A 88 -11.21 -9.42 -16.65
CA SER A 88 -12.36 -10.23 -17.07
C SER A 88 -13.19 -10.75 -15.89
N ILE A 89 -12.55 -11.09 -14.78
CA ILE A 89 -13.26 -11.57 -13.59
C ILE A 89 -13.74 -10.39 -12.75
N LEU A 90 -12.93 -9.36 -12.52
CA LEU A 90 -13.31 -8.21 -11.69
C LEU A 90 -14.48 -7.41 -12.28
N SER A 91 -14.62 -7.37 -13.61
CA SER A 91 -15.72 -6.67 -14.29
C SER A 91 -17.08 -7.39 -14.19
N ARG A 92 -17.12 -8.61 -13.64
CA ARG A 92 -18.38 -9.32 -13.44
C ARG A 92 -19.21 -8.64 -12.35
N SER A 93 -20.50 -8.44 -12.61
CA SER A 93 -21.39 -7.74 -11.68
C SER A 93 -21.47 -8.40 -10.31
N GLU A 94 -21.31 -9.72 -10.24
CA GLU A 94 -21.32 -10.50 -9.01
C GLU A 94 -20.18 -10.10 -8.04
N PHE A 95 -19.09 -9.57 -8.55
CA PHE A 95 -17.95 -9.09 -7.75
C PHE A 95 -17.89 -7.56 -7.68
N LEU A 96 -18.32 -6.86 -8.73
CA LEU A 96 -18.21 -5.41 -8.86
C LEU A 96 -19.24 -4.65 -8.00
N THR A 97 -20.49 -5.17 -7.91
CA THR A 97 -21.59 -4.46 -7.26
C THR A 97 -21.79 -4.72 -5.76
N PRO A 98 -21.37 -5.84 -5.15
CA PRO A 98 -21.54 -6.06 -3.73
C PRO A 98 -20.77 -5.01 -2.89
N TYR A 99 -21.39 -4.57 -1.79
CA TYR A 99 -20.75 -3.69 -0.84
C TYR A 99 -20.24 -4.52 0.37
N THR A 100 -20.90 -4.48 1.50
CA THR A 100 -20.52 -5.27 2.67
C THR A 100 -21.38 -6.51 2.79
N PRO A 101 -20.81 -7.72 2.91
CA PRO A 101 -21.55 -8.97 2.92
C PRO A 101 -22.14 -9.26 4.31
N TYR A 102 -23.01 -8.39 4.84
CA TYR A 102 -23.66 -8.58 6.13
C TYR A 102 -24.69 -9.71 6.14
N GLN A 103 -25.32 -9.96 4.98
CA GLN A 103 -26.28 -11.05 4.82
C GLN A 103 -25.61 -12.25 4.14
N PRO A 104 -25.13 -13.24 4.91
CA PRO A 104 -24.42 -14.38 4.35
C PRO A 104 -25.26 -15.18 3.34
N GLU A 105 -26.60 -15.18 3.49
CA GLU A 105 -27.53 -15.92 2.63
C GLU A 105 -27.42 -15.52 1.15
N ILE A 106 -27.10 -14.27 0.86
CA ILE A 106 -27.01 -13.74 -0.51
C ILE A 106 -25.58 -13.37 -0.90
N SER A 107 -24.59 -13.56 -0.03
CA SER A 107 -23.21 -13.09 -0.22
C SER A 107 -22.17 -14.22 -0.17
N GLN A 108 -22.58 -15.47 -0.37
CA GLN A 108 -21.70 -16.64 -0.21
C GLN A 108 -20.46 -16.56 -1.09
N GLY A 109 -20.58 -16.14 -2.37
CA GLY A 109 -19.45 -16.01 -3.28
C GLY A 109 -18.42 -14.98 -2.81
N GLY A 110 -18.87 -13.79 -2.36
CA GLY A 110 -17.98 -12.74 -1.84
C GLY A 110 -17.30 -13.17 -0.53
N LEU A 111 -18.03 -13.83 0.36
CA LEU A 111 -17.48 -14.37 1.62
C LEU A 111 -16.47 -15.49 1.37
N GLN A 112 -16.71 -16.35 0.38
CA GLN A 112 -15.76 -17.37 -0.03
C GLN A 112 -14.47 -16.74 -0.55
N VAL A 113 -14.56 -15.71 -1.40
CA VAL A 113 -13.40 -14.96 -1.89
C VAL A 113 -12.58 -14.39 -0.72
N MET A 114 -13.24 -13.77 0.26
CA MET A 114 -12.55 -13.27 1.46
C MET A 114 -11.82 -14.39 2.22
N PHE A 115 -12.45 -15.55 2.35
CA PHE A 115 -11.87 -16.72 3.02
C PHE A 115 -10.66 -17.27 2.24
N GLU A 116 -10.76 -17.37 0.92
CA GLU A 116 -9.65 -17.81 0.06
C GLU A 116 -8.49 -16.82 0.07
N TYR A 117 -8.78 -15.52 0.08
CA TYR A 117 -7.77 -14.47 0.26
C TYR A 117 -7.03 -14.63 1.61
N GLN A 118 -7.76 -14.79 2.70
CA GLN A 118 -7.17 -15.01 4.02
C GLN A 118 -6.25 -16.24 4.02
N THR A 119 -6.67 -17.31 3.37
CA THR A 119 -5.88 -18.55 3.22
C THR A 119 -4.59 -18.26 2.43
N ALA A 120 -4.69 -17.59 1.30
CA ALA A 120 -3.54 -17.27 0.45
C ALA A 120 -2.49 -16.41 1.21
N ILE A 121 -2.93 -15.37 1.93
CA ILE A 121 -2.04 -14.53 2.72
C ILE A 121 -1.44 -15.31 3.91
N SER A 122 -2.23 -16.15 4.56
CA SER A 122 -1.73 -16.99 5.65
C SER A 122 -0.65 -17.97 5.18
N GLU A 123 -0.85 -18.62 4.05
CA GLU A 123 0.15 -19.52 3.45
C GLU A 123 1.40 -18.77 3.00
N LEU A 124 1.24 -17.61 2.34
CA LEU A 124 2.34 -16.80 1.84
C LEU A 124 3.24 -16.28 2.97
N THR A 125 2.64 -15.86 4.08
CA THR A 125 3.35 -15.30 5.24
C THR A 125 3.79 -16.35 6.27
N ALA A 126 3.33 -17.60 6.15
CA ALA A 126 3.46 -18.67 7.14
C ALA A 126 2.89 -18.28 8.52
N LEU A 127 1.87 -17.44 8.56
CA LEU A 127 1.14 -17.05 9.77
C LEU A 127 -0.30 -17.59 9.73
N PRO A 128 -0.81 -18.15 10.86
CA PRO A 128 -2.04 -18.96 10.83
C PRO A 128 -3.33 -18.17 10.65
N VAL A 129 -3.29 -16.84 10.78
CA VAL A 129 -4.49 -16.00 10.72
C VAL A 129 -4.27 -14.81 9.81
N SER A 130 -5.21 -14.55 8.90
CA SER A 130 -5.27 -13.34 8.10
C SER A 130 -6.67 -12.72 8.20
N ASN A 131 -6.78 -11.39 8.00
CA ASN A 131 -8.05 -10.70 7.81
C ASN A 131 -8.42 -10.62 6.32
N ALA A 132 -9.59 -10.05 6.02
CA ALA A 132 -10.09 -9.90 4.65
C ALA A 132 -9.56 -8.64 3.92
N SER A 133 -8.38 -8.17 4.22
CA SER A 133 -7.65 -6.97 3.80
C SER A 133 -7.85 -5.74 4.69
N VAL A 134 -6.97 -4.79 4.49
CA VAL A 134 -7.02 -3.41 5.01
C VAL A 134 -6.87 -2.44 3.84
N TYR A 135 -6.83 -1.12 4.08
CA TYR A 135 -6.84 -0.11 3.02
C TYR A 135 -5.60 -0.18 2.14
N GLU A 136 -4.40 -0.11 2.72
CA GLU A 136 -3.09 -0.19 2.07
C GLU A 136 -1.99 -0.58 3.09
N GLY A 137 -0.75 -0.75 2.63
CA GLY A 137 0.38 -1.14 3.46
C GLY A 137 0.64 -0.24 4.68
N PRO A 138 0.70 1.09 4.52
CA PRO A 138 0.85 2.03 5.65
C PRO A 138 -0.22 1.87 6.73
N SER A 139 -1.49 1.78 6.37
CA SER A 139 -2.59 1.51 7.32
C SER A 139 -2.47 0.13 7.98
N ALA A 140 -1.99 -0.88 7.25
CA ALA A 140 -1.75 -2.21 7.80
C ALA A 140 -0.71 -2.14 8.92
N LEU A 141 0.42 -1.45 8.69
CA LEU A 141 1.48 -1.29 9.69
C LEU A 141 1.00 -0.50 10.91
N ALA A 142 0.31 0.62 10.72
CA ALA A 142 -0.25 1.39 11.82
C ALA A 142 -1.26 0.57 12.64
N SER A 143 -2.12 -0.21 11.97
CA SER A 143 -3.07 -1.11 12.65
C SER A 143 -2.38 -2.18 13.50
N ALA A 144 -1.19 -2.66 13.08
CA ALA A 144 -0.38 -3.58 13.87
C ALA A 144 0.15 -2.92 15.16
N GLY A 145 0.47 -1.62 15.11
CA GLY A 145 0.83 -0.84 16.31
C GLY A 145 -0.32 -0.78 17.32
N TYR A 146 -1.54 -0.50 16.84
CA TYR A 146 -2.71 -0.49 17.73
C TYR A 146 -3.02 -1.88 18.31
N LEU A 147 -2.91 -2.93 17.49
CA LEU A 147 -3.03 -4.32 17.96
C LEU A 147 -2.03 -4.62 19.09
N ALA A 148 -0.77 -4.22 18.91
CA ALA A 148 0.28 -4.43 19.91
C ALA A 148 -0.06 -3.71 21.23
N LYS A 149 -0.49 -2.45 21.16
CA LYS A 149 -0.95 -1.69 22.33
C LYS A 149 -2.11 -2.36 23.05
N LEU A 150 -3.09 -2.86 22.31
CA LEU A 150 -4.20 -3.62 22.88
C LEU A 150 -3.75 -4.96 23.49
N HIS A 151 -2.62 -5.49 23.03
CA HIS A 151 -2.10 -6.77 23.50
C HIS A 151 -1.35 -6.65 24.83
N ASN A 152 -0.39 -5.74 24.95
CA ASN A 152 0.48 -5.64 26.12
C ASN A 152 0.32 -4.34 26.94
N GLY A 153 -0.42 -3.35 26.43
CA GLY A 153 -0.69 -2.09 27.14
C GLY A 153 0.50 -1.12 27.21
N ARG A 154 1.63 -1.48 26.61
CA ARG A 154 2.83 -0.63 26.56
C ARG A 154 2.65 0.48 25.52
N THR A 155 3.52 1.51 25.53
CA THR A 155 3.28 2.74 24.75
C THR A 155 4.47 3.21 23.91
N ARG A 156 5.60 2.52 23.91
CA ARG A 156 6.77 2.91 23.11
C ARG A 156 6.96 1.94 21.93
N PHE A 157 7.05 2.47 20.73
CA PHE A 157 7.35 1.73 19.52
C PHE A 157 8.81 1.95 19.11
N LEU A 158 9.48 0.89 18.69
CA LEU A 158 10.76 0.95 18.00
C LEU A 158 10.50 0.67 16.51
N VAL A 159 10.91 1.58 15.65
CA VAL A 159 10.66 1.48 14.21
C VAL A 159 11.98 1.57 13.46
N SER A 160 12.34 0.52 12.72
CA SER A 160 13.52 0.59 11.86
C SER A 160 13.35 1.71 10.84
N ARG A 161 14.41 2.46 10.63
CA ARG A 161 14.47 3.47 9.58
C ARG A 161 14.34 2.86 8.17
N GLY A 162 14.56 1.55 8.04
CA GLY A 162 14.30 0.78 6.81
C GLY A 162 12.81 0.51 6.52
N VAL A 163 11.89 0.79 7.43
CA VAL A 163 10.45 0.75 7.15
C VAL A 163 10.07 1.88 6.22
N HIS A 164 9.17 1.60 5.27
CA HIS A 164 8.70 2.56 4.27
C HIS A 164 8.32 3.92 4.91
N PRO A 165 8.78 5.06 4.38
CA PRO A 165 8.55 6.40 4.95
C PRO A 165 7.07 6.69 5.23
N HIS A 166 6.17 6.49 4.26
CA HIS A 166 4.74 6.69 4.46
C HIS A 166 4.15 5.81 5.56
N ALA A 167 4.66 4.60 5.74
CA ALA A 167 4.21 3.72 6.82
C ALA A 167 4.67 4.23 8.20
N ARG A 168 5.90 4.77 8.29
CA ARG A 168 6.41 5.44 9.51
C ARG A 168 5.59 6.68 9.85
N GLU A 169 5.28 7.53 8.86
CA GLU A 169 4.46 8.74 9.03
C GLU A 169 3.02 8.41 9.44
N THR A 170 2.42 7.38 8.81
CA THR A 170 1.07 6.93 9.17
C THR A 170 1.03 6.42 10.60
N LEU A 171 2.01 5.61 11.01
CA LEU A 171 2.14 5.15 12.38
C LEU A 171 2.32 6.32 13.35
N ALA A 172 3.17 7.30 13.01
CA ALA A 172 3.40 8.50 13.82
C ALA A 172 2.12 9.32 14.00
N THR A 173 1.39 9.54 12.92
CA THR A 173 0.10 10.25 12.95
C THR A 173 -0.92 9.57 13.87
N MET A 174 -1.07 8.26 13.75
CA MET A 174 -2.01 7.48 14.55
C MET A 174 -1.57 7.40 16.02
N SER A 175 -0.27 7.36 16.28
CA SER A 175 0.33 7.30 17.63
C SER A 175 -0.06 8.48 18.51
N VAL A 176 -0.28 9.67 17.93
CA VAL A 176 -0.74 10.86 18.67
C VAL A 176 -2.07 10.56 19.37
N GLY A 177 -3.04 10.00 18.65
CA GLY A 177 -4.35 9.67 19.20
C GLY A 177 -4.32 8.50 20.20
N TRP A 178 -3.32 7.66 20.12
CA TRP A 178 -3.15 6.51 21.03
C TRP A 178 -2.31 6.82 22.26
N GLY A 179 -1.63 7.97 22.30
CA GLY A 179 -0.69 8.33 23.36
C GLY A 179 0.51 7.37 23.41
N THR A 180 1.04 7.01 22.21
CA THR A 180 2.24 6.21 22.06
C THR A 180 3.39 7.07 21.53
N THR A 181 4.61 6.68 21.81
CA THR A 181 5.85 7.30 21.33
C THR A 181 6.54 6.40 20.32
N ILE A 182 7.34 6.99 19.44
CA ILE A 182 8.10 6.28 18.42
C ILE A 182 9.56 6.68 18.56
N ASP A 183 10.44 5.68 18.66
CA ASP A 183 11.88 5.84 18.53
C ASP A 183 12.33 5.13 17.25
N GLU A 184 13.11 5.81 16.42
CA GLU A 184 13.69 5.21 15.22
C GLU A 184 14.95 4.40 15.56
N VAL A 185 15.05 3.21 14.97
CA VAL A 185 16.26 2.38 14.99
C VAL A 185 17.05 2.68 13.72
N PRO A 186 18.31 3.14 13.81
CA PRO A 186 19.11 3.50 12.64
C PRO A 186 19.47 2.30 11.79
N LEU A 187 19.98 2.59 10.59
CA LEU A 187 20.55 1.60 9.66
C LEU A 187 22.08 1.59 9.77
N ALA A 188 22.67 0.44 9.55
CA ALA A 188 24.11 0.24 9.34
C ALA A 188 24.28 -0.50 8.00
N ASP A 189 25.06 0.05 7.08
CA ASP A 189 25.22 -0.46 5.72
C ASP A 189 23.86 -0.83 5.06
N GLY A 190 22.88 0.08 5.15
CA GLY A 190 21.55 -0.08 4.53
C GLY A 190 20.60 -1.06 5.23
N ALA A 191 21.01 -1.80 6.26
CA ALA A 191 20.19 -2.72 7.04
C ALA A 191 19.99 -2.22 8.48
N THR A 192 18.96 -2.70 9.17
CA THR A 192 18.66 -2.34 10.56
C THR A 192 19.84 -2.66 11.49
N ASP A 193 20.32 -1.67 12.22
CA ASP A 193 21.41 -1.87 13.19
C ASP A 193 20.92 -2.67 14.40
N VAL A 194 21.32 -3.94 14.47
CA VAL A 194 20.92 -4.87 15.53
C VAL A 194 21.44 -4.45 16.90
N ARG A 195 22.58 -3.74 16.97
CA ARG A 195 23.13 -3.25 18.25
C ARG A 195 22.30 -2.08 18.76
N ALA A 196 22.02 -1.11 17.89
CA ALA A 196 21.15 0.00 18.22
C ALA A 196 19.74 -0.50 18.61
N LEU A 197 19.22 -1.53 17.94
CA LEU A 197 17.96 -2.17 18.33
C LEU A 197 18.03 -2.73 19.76
N ARG A 198 19.05 -3.52 20.08
CA ARG A 198 19.22 -4.10 21.44
C ARG A 198 19.37 -3.02 22.51
N ASP A 199 20.15 -1.98 22.23
CA ASP A 199 20.35 -0.86 23.15
C ASP A 199 19.08 -0.05 23.42
N ALA A 200 18.16 0.00 22.44
CA ALA A 200 16.88 0.69 22.55
C ALA A 200 15.79 -0.14 23.24
N LEU A 201 15.93 -1.48 23.32
CA LEU A 201 14.93 -2.35 23.93
C LEU A 201 14.79 -2.10 25.44
N GLY A 202 13.55 -2.18 25.94
CA GLY A 202 13.21 -2.04 27.35
C GLY A 202 11.81 -2.65 27.63
N ASP A 203 11.47 -2.76 28.90
CA ASP A 203 10.20 -3.32 29.35
C ASP A 203 8.97 -2.47 28.95
N ASP A 204 9.19 -1.24 28.53
CA ASP A 204 8.19 -0.29 28.05
C ASP A 204 7.94 -0.40 26.54
N VAL A 205 8.78 -1.14 25.80
CA VAL A 205 8.63 -1.32 24.35
C VAL A 205 7.39 -2.16 24.05
N CYS A 206 6.46 -1.55 23.33
CA CYS A 206 5.20 -2.15 22.92
C CYS A 206 5.37 -3.06 21.70
N ALA A 207 6.03 -2.53 20.67
CA ALA A 207 6.29 -3.25 19.44
C ALA A 207 7.59 -2.81 18.79
N VAL A 208 8.17 -3.72 17.99
CA VAL A 208 9.28 -3.46 17.08
C VAL A 208 8.78 -3.63 15.65
N PHE A 209 9.09 -2.67 14.79
CA PHE A 209 8.69 -2.69 13.38
C PHE A 209 9.92 -2.79 12.49
N LEU A 210 9.93 -3.81 11.64
CA LEU A 210 10.98 -4.09 10.64
C LEU A 210 10.34 -4.17 9.25
N ALA A 211 11.17 -4.18 8.20
CA ALA A 211 10.73 -4.40 6.82
C ALA A 211 11.60 -5.44 6.12
N GLN A 212 11.04 -6.23 5.19
CA GLN A 212 11.73 -7.30 4.48
C GLN A 212 11.21 -7.47 3.05
N PRO A 213 12.00 -7.11 2.02
CA PRO A 213 13.16 -6.23 2.08
C PRO A 213 12.81 -4.86 2.66
N ASN A 214 13.80 -4.09 3.11
CA ASN A 214 13.55 -2.75 3.60
C ASN A 214 13.42 -1.71 2.47
N PHE A 215 13.12 -0.46 2.79
CA PHE A 215 12.86 0.58 1.78
C PHE A 215 14.06 0.89 0.88
N LEU A 216 15.29 0.69 1.37
CA LEU A 216 16.50 0.85 0.54
C LEU A 216 16.80 -0.39 -0.35
N GLY A 217 15.91 -1.38 -0.34
CA GLY A 217 16.02 -2.64 -1.07
C GLY A 217 16.83 -3.73 -0.35
N ALA A 218 17.45 -3.43 0.79
CA ALA A 218 18.27 -4.39 1.52
C ALA A 218 17.43 -5.54 2.11
N VAL A 219 17.91 -6.76 1.92
CA VAL A 219 17.37 -7.96 2.60
C VAL A 219 17.91 -7.98 4.02
N GLU A 220 17.03 -7.87 5.01
CA GLU A 220 17.38 -7.86 6.43
C GLU A 220 17.72 -9.25 6.96
N ASP A 221 18.63 -9.36 7.91
CA ASP A 221 18.90 -10.62 8.62
C ASP A 221 17.85 -10.87 9.72
N LEU A 222 16.68 -11.37 9.33
CA LEU A 222 15.63 -11.72 10.27
C LEU A 222 16.04 -12.85 11.24
N ALA A 223 17.03 -13.67 10.91
CA ALA A 223 17.50 -14.71 11.83
C ALA A 223 18.24 -14.11 13.04
N GLU A 224 18.87 -12.96 12.88
CA GLU A 224 19.48 -12.20 13.98
C GLU A 224 18.49 -11.20 14.62
N LEU A 225 17.74 -10.46 13.82
CA LEU A 225 16.85 -9.40 14.29
C LEU A 225 15.64 -9.91 15.08
N VAL A 226 15.04 -11.04 14.67
CA VAL A 226 13.84 -11.55 15.35
C VAL A 226 14.10 -11.98 16.79
N PRO A 227 15.13 -12.77 17.10
CA PRO A 227 15.47 -13.07 18.49
C PRO A 227 15.75 -11.81 19.32
N ALA A 228 16.54 -10.87 18.78
CA ALA A 228 16.84 -9.61 19.46
C ALA A 228 15.56 -8.82 19.77
N ALA A 229 14.70 -8.58 18.79
CA ALA A 229 13.46 -7.80 18.96
C ALA A 229 12.49 -8.39 19.99
N LYS A 230 12.56 -9.71 20.25
CA LYS A 230 11.66 -10.41 21.18
C LYS A 230 12.22 -10.57 22.60
N GLU A 231 13.42 -10.11 22.88
CA GLU A 231 14.09 -10.26 24.21
C GLU A 231 13.25 -9.70 25.36
N THR A 232 12.53 -8.60 25.14
CA THR A 232 11.69 -7.95 26.17
C THR A 232 10.19 -8.27 26.07
N GLY A 233 9.80 -9.18 25.16
CA GLY A 233 8.39 -9.53 24.93
C GLY A 233 7.62 -8.43 24.20
N ALA A 234 8.27 -7.58 23.45
CA ALA A 234 7.62 -6.67 22.49
C ALA A 234 6.96 -7.45 21.35
N VAL A 235 5.86 -6.92 20.79
CA VAL A 235 5.23 -7.49 19.59
C VAL A 235 6.11 -7.20 18.39
N LEU A 236 6.47 -8.22 17.65
CA LEU A 236 7.29 -8.05 16.44
C LEU A 236 6.42 -7.98 15.19
N VAL A 237 6.51 -6.87 14.48
CA VAL A 237 5.82 -6.58 13.22
C VAL A 237 6.84 -6.52 12.09
N VAL A 238 6.61 -7.28 11.01
CA VAL A 238 7.43 -7.19 9.79
C VAL A 238 6.54 -6.76 8.63
N ALA A 239 6.87 -5.63 8.02
CA ALA A 239 6.34 -5.25 6.73
C ALA A 239 7.10 -6.03 5.65
N CYS A 240 6.41 -6.72 4.75
CA CYS A 240 7.05 -7.50 3.71
C CYS A 240 6.42 -7.29 2.34
N ASP A 241 7.25 -7.41 1.31
CA ASP A 241 6.81 -7.44 -0.08
C ASP A 241 6.33 -8.85 -0.43
N PRO A 242 5.05 -9.03 -0.81
CA PRO A 242 4.48 -10.36 -0.98
C PRO A 242 5.10 -11.16 -2.13
N LEU A 243 5.58 -10.52 -3.20
CA LEU A 243 6.20 -11.24 -4.33
C LEU A 243 7.62 -11.72 -4.01
N THR A 244 8.34 -11.02 -3.13
CA THR A 244 9.68 -11.47 -2.70
C THR A 244 9.63 -12.76 -1.88
N LEU A 245 8.47 -13.10 -1.30
CA LEU A 245 8.25 -14.36 -0.57
C LEU A 245 8.29 -15.61 -1.49
N GLY A 246 8.33 -15.42 -2.80
CA GLY A 246 8.67 -16.49 -3.75
C GLY A 246 10.13 -16.98 -3.62
N VAL A 247 11.03 -16.17 -3.09
CA VAL A 247 12.48 -16.46 -2.97
C VAL A 247 13.03 -16.22 -1.56
N LEU A 248 12.32 -15.48 -0.72
CA LEU A 248 12.70 -15.25 0.67
C LEU A 248 11.88 -16.16 1.60
N LYS A 249 12.49 -16.56 2.70
CA LYS A 249 11.80 -17.30 3.77
C LYS A 249 10.70 -16.43 4.38
N PRO A 250 9.45 -16.93 4.54
CA PRO A 250 8.33 -16.15 5.03
C PRO A 250 8.51 -15.73 6.51
N PRO A 251 7.93 -14.56 6.90
CA PRO A 251 8.10 -14.00 8.25
C PRO A 251 7.68 -14.95 9.38
N GLY A 252 6.60 -15.71 9.19
CA GLY A 252 6.10 -16.65 10.20
C GLY A 252 7.10 -17.74 10.57
N ASP A 253 7.95 -18.18 9.64
CA ASP A 253 8.98 -19.19 9.88
C ASP A 253 10.17 -18.68 10.71
N PHE A 254 10.28 -17.36 10.90
CA PHE A 254 11.21 -16.76 11.85
C PHE A 254 10.59 -16.53 13.24
N GLY A 255 9.28 -16.78 13.39
CA GLY A 255 8.56 -16.51 14.63
C GLY A 255 8.10 -15.06 14.80
N VAL A 256 7.89 -14.34 13.70
CA VAL A 256 7.28 -13.00 13.68
C VAL A 256 5.84 -13.08 14.20
N ASP A 257 5.40 -12.07 14.94
CA ASP A 257 4.05 -12.03 15.52
C ASP A 257 2.99 -11.53 14.53
N VAL A 258 3.35 -10.53 13.72
CA VAL A 258 2.46 -9.89 12.73
C VAL A 258 3.25 -9.61 11.46
N ALA A 259 2.72 -10.02 10.31
CA ALA A 259 3.21 -9.63 8.98
C ALA A 259 2.18 -8.75 8.29
N VAL A 260 2.63 -7.64 7.72
CA VAL A 260 1.82 -6.68 6.99
C VAL A 260 2.51 -6.30 5.69
N GLY A 261 1.79 -5.67 4.78
CA GLY A 261 2.42 -5.13 3.58
C GLY A 261 1.42 -4.57 2.59
N GLU A 262 1.98 -4.01 1.52
CA GLU A 262 1.24 -3.50 0.38
C GLU A 262 0.92 -4.63 -0.59
N GLY A 263 -0.33 -4.74 -1.00
CA GLY A 263 -0.81 -5.78 -1.89
C GLY A 263 -0.91 -5.38 -3.37
N GLN A 264 -0.52 -4.15 -3.73
CA GLN A 264 -0.62 -3.64 -5.10
C GLN A 264 0.01 -4.61 -6.11
N THR A 265 1.16 -5.16 -5.80
CA THR A 265 1.91 -6.07 -6.67
C THR A 265 1.20 -7.40 -6.96
N LEU A 266 0.18 -7.72 -6.19
CA LEU A 266 -0.66 -8.90 -6.40
C LEU A 266 -1.79 -8.58 -7.39
N GLY A 267 -1.46 -8.33 -8.65
CA GLY A 267 -2.42 -8.19 -9.73
C GLY A 267 -3.22 -6.88 -9.77
N ASN A 268 -2.76 -5.83 -9.11
CA ASN A 268 -3.35 -4.49 -9.21
C ASN A 268 -2.45 -3.56 -10.01
N ARG A 269 -3.06 -2.70 -10.84
CA ARG A 269 -2.33 -1.68 -11.61
C ARG A 269 -1.90 -0.54 -10.70
N LEU A 270 -0.98 0.29 -11.21
CA LEU A 270 -0.55 1.52 -10.53
C LEU A 270 -1.68 2.54 -10.41
N ASP A 271 -2.55 2.66 -11.42
CA ASP A 271 -3.77 3.50 -11.46
C ASP A 271 -3.56 4.91 -10.87
N TYR A 272 -2.42 5.53 -11.20
CA TYR A 272 -2.03 6.87 -10.72
C TYR A 272 -2.05 7.01 -9.18
N GLY A 273 -1.72 5.95 -8.45
CA GLY A 273 -1.67 5.94 -6.99
C GLY A 273 -2.77 5.15 -6.30
N GLY A 274 -3.50 4.34 -7.02
CA GLY A 274 -4.47 3.42 -6.45
C GLY A 274 -5.89 3.58 -7.01
N PRO A 275 -6.87 2.86 -6.40
CA PRO A 275 -6.76 2.14 -5.13
C PRO A 275 -5.94 0.84 -5.22
N SER A 276 -5.39 0.43 -4.07
CA SER A 276 -4.75 -0.88 -3.89
C SER A 276 -5.32 -1.59 -2.66
N PHE A 277 -4.58 -2.46 -2.01
CA PHE A 277 -4.98 -3.05 -0.73
C PHE A 277 -3.77 -3.36 0.14
N GLY A 278 -3.98 -3.31 1.46
CA GLY A 278 -3.01 -3.82 2.42
C GLY A 278 -3.37 -5.24 2.87
N PHE A 279 -2.38 -6.06 3.18
CA PHE A 279 -2.59 -7.35 3.83
C PHE A 279 -2.12 -7.33 5.28
N PHE A 280 -2.74 -8.22 6.07
CA PHE A 280 -2.47 -8.33 7.50
C PHE A 280 -2.60 -9.79 7.94
N ALA A 281 -1.50 -10.38 8.36
CA ALA A 281 -1.48 -11.73 8.95
C ALA A 281 -0.87 -11.70 10.35
N ALA A 282 -1.29 -12.60 11.22
CA ALA A 282 -0.82 -12.64 12.59
C ALA A 282 -0.76 -14.06 13.16
N ALA A 283 0.03 -14.22 14.23
CA ALA A 283 0.02 -15.42 15.04
C ALA A 283 -1.31 -15.60 15.80
N GLN A 284 -1.66 -16.84 16.11
CA GLN A 284 -2.94 -17.21 16.71
C GLN A 284 -3.36 -16.39 17.96
N PRO A 285 -2.46 -16.00 18.90
CA PRO A 285 -2.85 -15.22 20.07
C PRO A 285 -3.47 -13.85 19.76
N TYR A 286 -3.23 -13.31 18.57
CA TYR A 286 -3.67 -11.98 18.16
C TYR A 286 -5.04 -11.96 17.46
N LEU A 287 -5.61 -13.12 17.11
CA LEU A 287 -6.86 -13.25 16.35
C LEU A 287 -7.97 -12.31 16.84
N ARG A 288 -8.20 -12.26 18.16
CA ARG A 288 -9.28 -11.44 18.75
C ARG A 288 -8.99 -9.93 18.79
N LYS A 289 -7.78 -9.51 18.39
CA LYS A 289 -7.32 -8.12 18.37
C LYS A 289 -7.01 -7.62 16.95
N MET A 290 -7.08 -8.52 15.97
CA MET A 290 -6.82 -8.17 14.56
C MET A 290 -7.75 -7.05 14.07
N PRO A 291 -7.24 -6.14 13.23
CA PRO A 291 -8.07 -5.18 12.53
C PRO A 291 -8.87 -5.85 11.41
N GLY A 292 -9.87 -5.14 10.89
CA GLY A 292 -10.60 -5.55 9.69
C GLY A 292 -11.54 -6.73 9.90
N ARG A 293 -12.20 -7.11 8.81
CA ARG A 293 -13.16 -8.23 8.79
C ARG A 293 -12.45 -9.57 8.70
N ILE A 294 -13.11 -10.59 9.20
CA ILE A 294 -12.67 -11.98 9.09
C ILE A 294 -13.86 -12.80 8.60
N ALA A 295 -13.68 -13.51 7.48
CA ALA A 295 -14.59 -14.53 7.01
C ALA A 295 -14.27 -15.86 7.67
N GLY A 296 -15.29 -16.59 8.06
CA GLY A 296 -15.17 -17.93 8.64
C GLY A 296 -15.98 -18.95 7.87
N GLU A 297 -15.52 -20.19 7.87
CA GLU A 297 -16.27 -21.34 7.35
C GLU A 297 -17.30 -21.81 8.37
N THR A 298 -18.48 -22.20 7.90
CA THR A 298 -19.58 -22.72 8.69
C THR A 298 -20.38 -23.76 7.88
N THR A 299 -21.43 -24.29 8.45
CA THR A 299 -22.42 -25.11 7.76
C THR A 299 -23.81 -24.51 7.90
N ASP A 300 -24.66 -24.67 6.89
CA ASP A 300 -26.08 -24.28 6.95
C ASP A 300 -26.91 -25.34 7.72
N VAL A 301 -28.21 -25.11 7.80
CA VAL A 301 -29.14 -26.01 8.51
C VAL A 301 -29.25 -27.40 7.87
N ASP A 302 -28.89 -27.53 6.59
CA ASP A 302 -28.87 -28.77 5.84
C ASP A 302 -27.50 -29.47 5.90
N GLY A 303 -26.51 -28.88 6.61
CA GLY A 303 -25.14 -29.38 6.72
C GLY A 303 -24.26 -29.06 5.52
N ARG A 304 -24.67 -28.14 4.62
CA ARG A 304 -23.87 -27.71 3.49
C ARG A 304 -22.85 -26.67 3.94
N ARG A 305 -21.65 -26.74 3.36
CA ARG A 305 -20.58 -25.75 3.58
C ARG A 305 -21.04 -24.35 3.20
N GLY A 306 -20.77 -23.40 4.07
CA GLY A 306 -21.08 -21.98 3.88
C GLY A 306 -20.06 -21.09 4.55
N PHE A 307 -20.17 -19.77 4.33
CA PHE A 307 -19.26 -18.77 4.84
C PHE A 307 -20.03 -17.65 5.53
N VAL A 308 -19.43 -17.07 6.56
CA VAL A 308 -20.00 -15.95 7.34
C VAL A 308 -18.93 -14.96 7.74
N LEU A 309 -19.32 -13.70 8.01
CA LEU A 309 -18.44 -12.81 8.77
C LEU A 309 -18.41 -13.28 10.23
N THR A 310 -17.21 -13.43 10.78
CA THR A 310 -17.02 -13.90 12.14
C THR A 310 -16.36 -12.84 13.02
N LEU A 311 -16.44 -13.01 14.36
CA LEU A 311 -15.85 -12.10 15.34
C LEU A 311 -16.24 -10.62 15.13
N GLN A 312 -17.44 -10.33 14.62
CA GLN A 312 -17.94 -8.98 14.34
C GLN A 312 -18.00 -8.08 15.59
N THR A 313 -18.01 -8.66 16.79
CA THR A 313 -17.96 -7.90 18.04
C THR A 313 -16.70 -7.06 18.23
N ARG A 314 -15.69 -7.18 17.35
CA ARG A 314 -14.49 -6.32 17.32
C ARG A 314 -14.74 -5.03 16.54
N GLU A 315 -15.77 -4.97 15.71
CA GLU A 315 -16.04 -3.87 14.79
C GLU A 315 -16.68 -2.66 15.47
N GLN A 316 -16.42 -1.47 14.94
CA GLN A 316 -16.84 -0.18 15.52
C GLN A 316 -18.37 -0.02 15.63
N HIS A 317 -19.16 -0.56 14.70
CA HIS A 317 -20.62 -0.46 14.73
C HIS A 317 -21.26 -1.25 15.88
N ILE A 318 -20.51 -2.20 16.48
CA ILE A 318 -20.94 -2.99 17.65
C ILE A 318 -20.30 -2.47 18.93
N ARG A 319 -18.95 -2.32 18.93
CA ARG A 319 -18.17 -1.98 20.14
C ARG A 319 -17.95 -0.48 20.33
N ARG A 320 -18.22 0.35 19.31
CA ARG A 320 -18.03 1.82 19.35
C ARG A 320 -16.59 2.17 19.77
N GLU A 321 -16.41 2.97 20.81
CA GLU A 321 -15.09 3.39 21.33
C GLU A 321 -14.20 2.24 21.84
N LYS A 322 -14.78 1.08 22.09
CA LYS A 322 -14.08 -0.15 22.53
C LYS A 322 -13.73 -1.09 21.38
N ALA A 323 -13.95 -0.68 20.14
CA ALA A 323 -13.59 -1.48 18.98
C ALA A 323 -12.06 -1.70 18.89
N THR A 324 -11.64 -2.81 18.34
CA THR A 324 -10.22 -3.09 18.12
C THR A 324 -9.67 -2.35 16.90
N HIS A 325 -10.55 -1.77 16.09
CA HIS A 325 -10.22 -1.00 14.89
C HIS A 325 -11.44 -0.17 14.46
N ASN A 326 -11.21 0.79 13.58
CA ASN A 326 -12.25 1.62 12.95
C ASN A 326 -12.35 1.41 11.42
N ILE A 327 -11.80 0.33 10.90
CA ILE A 327 -11.95 -0.06 9.49
C ILE A 327 -13.41 -0.41 9.23
N CYS A 328 -14.06 0.32 8.31
CA CYS A 328 -15.46 0.10 7.97
C CYS A 328 -15.64 -0.97 6.89
N THR A 329 -14.82 -0.90 5.84
CA THR A 329 -14.84 -1.80 4.69
C THR A 329 -13.47 -2.41 4.44
N ALA A 330 -13.42 -3.51 3.68
CA ALA A 330 -12.18 -4.07 3.16
C ALA A 330 -12.01 -3.65 1.69
N GLN A 331 -10.80 -3.78 1.15
CA GLN A 331 -10.51 -3.63 -0.28
C GLN A 331 -10.85 -4.94 -1.03
N ALA A 332 -12.12 -5.35 -0.96
CA ALA A 332 -12.53 -6.70 -1.37
C ALA A 332 -12.27 -7.00 -2.85
N LEU A 333 -12.48 -6.01 -3.74
CA LEU A 333 -12.27 -6.20 -5.17
C LEU A 333 -10.78 -6.28 -5.52
N ASN A 334 -9.94 -5.45 -4.90
CA ASN A 334 -8.49 -5.49 -5.08
C ASN A 334 -7.88 -6.75 -4.46
N ALA A 335 -8.40 -7.21 -3.31
CA ALA A 335 -8.03 -8.48 -2.71
C ALA A 335 -8.41 -9.69 -3.59
N LEU A 336 -9.56 -9.62 -4.29
CA LEU A 336 -9.93 -10.62 -5.29
C LEU A 336 -8.93 -10.65 -6.45
N ALA A 337 -8.47 -9.49 -6.95
CA ALA A 337 -7.38 -9.44 -7.92
C ALA A 337 -6.15 -10.20 -7.40
N GLY A 338 -5.79 -9.99 -6.12
CA GLY A 338 -4.68 -10.69 -5.47
C GLY A 338 -4.84 -12.21 -5.44
N VAL A 339 -6.03 -12.71 -5.11
CA VAL A 339 -6.32 -14.16 -5.13
C VAL A 339 -6.20 -14.73 -6.53
N ILE A 340 -6.76 -14.03 -7.53
CA ILE A 340 -6.71 -14.46 -8.94
C ILE A 340 -5.25 -14.50 -9.39
N TYR A 341 -4.47 -13.46 -9.09
CA TYR A 341 -3.07 -13.36 -9.47
C TYR A 341 -2.21 -14.48 -8.85
N LEU A 342 -2.34 -14.70 -7.54
CA LEU A 342 -1.64 -15.78 -6.84
C LEU A 342 -2.05 -17.17 -7.38
N SER A 343 -3.34 -17.36 -7.69
CA SER A 343 -3.83 -18.60 -8.27
C SER A 343 -3.32 -18.80 -9.70
N TRP A 344 -3.19 -17.74 -10.47
CA TRP A 344 -2.64 -17.75 -11.82
C TRP A 344 -1.14 -18.06 -11.83
N LEU A 345 -0.36 -17.48 -10.94
CA LEU A 345 1.06 -17.79 -10.76
C LEU A 345 1.24 -19.22 -10.23
N GLY A 346 0.49 -19.60 -9.21
CA GLY A 346 0.67 -20.84 -8.46
C GLY A 346 2.03 -20.91 -7.75
N ARG A 347 2.31 -22.00 -7.08
CA ARG A 347 3.57 -22.21 -6.33
C ARG A 347 4.82 -22.06 -7.19
N ARG A 348 4.75 -22.49 -8.44
CA ARG A 348 5.89 -22.43 -9.36
C ARG A 348 6.09 -21.03 -9.91
N GLY A 349 5.01 -20.39 -10.35
CA GLY A 349 5.09 -19.07 -10.98
C GLY A 349 5.59 -17.96 -10.05
N ILE A 350 5.22 -17.99 -8.76
CA ILE A 350 5.72 -17.00 -7.79
C ILE A 350 7.24 -17.15 -7.55
N VAL A 351 7.76 -18.39 -7.56
CA VAL A 351 9.20 -18.63 -7.44
C VAL A 351 9.92 -18.18 -8.71
N GLU A 352 9.44 -18.59 -9.89
CA GLU A 352 10.01 -18.18 -11.19
C GLU A 352 10.02 -16.64 -11.35
N LEU A 353 8.97 -15.95 -10.89
CA LEU A 353 8.91 -14.50 -10.90
C LEU A 353 9.95 -13.89 -9.95
N GLY A 354 10.08 -14.42 -8.73
CA GLY A 354 11.09 -13.99 -7.76
C GLY A 354 12.52 -14.17 -8.28
N GLU A 355 12.82 -15.35 -8.87
CA GLU A 355 14.12 -15.63 -9.49
C GLU A 355 14.41 -14.69 -10.66
N LEU A 356 13.42 -14.39 -11.50
CA LEU A 356 13.57 -13.45 -12.62
C LEU A 356 13.88 -12.04 -12.12
N MET A 357 13.19 -11.58 -11.06
CA MET A 357 13.48 -10.28 -10.42
C MET A 357 14.92 -10.25 -9.89
N LEU A 358 15.37 -11.28 -9.17
CA LEU A 358 16.77 -11.40 -8.69
C LEU A 358 17.77 -11.29 -9.82
N GLN A 359 17.58 -12.01 -10.93
CA GLN A 359 18.48 -12.01 -12.08
C GLN A 359 18.56 -10.63 -12.73
N ARG A 360 17.41 -9.96 -12.95
CA ARG A 360 17.36 -8.63 -13.57
C ARG A 360 17.96 -7.57 -12.67
N THR A 361 17.69 -7.65 -11.37
CA THR A 361 18.23 -6.71 -10.38
C THR A 361 19.74 -6.85 -10.24
N ALA A 362 20.27 -8.07 -10.21
CA ALA A 362 21.70 -8.30 -10.19
C ALA A 362 22.38 -7.73 -11.44
N TYR A 363 21.80 -7.97 -12.63
CA TYR A 363 22.28 -7.42 -13.89
C TYR A 363 22.22 -5.88 -13.89
N ALA A 364 21.10 -5.29 -13.48
CA ALA A 364 20.96 -3.83 -13.44
C ALA A 364 21.98 -3.19 -12.47
N ARG A 365 22.13 -3.76 -11.26
CA ARG A 365 23.09 -3.29 -10.25
C ARG A 365 24.51 -3.33 -10.79
N GLU A 366 24.92 -4.43 -11.43
CA GLU A 366 26.24 -4.56 -12.08
C GLU A 366 26.44 -3.49 -13.17
N ARG A 367 25.42 -3.30 -14.04
CA ARG A 367 25.49 -2.33 -15.14
C ARG A 367 25.58 -0.89 -14.64
N LEU A 368 24.81 -0.53 -13.61
CA LEU A 368 24.79 0.85 -13.10
C LEU A 368 26.01 1.17 -12.27
N THR A 369 26.48 0.26 -11.40
CA THR A 369 27.69 0.49 -10.59
C THR A 369 29.00 0.44 -11.41
N ALA A 370 28.95 0.02 -12.67
CA ALA A 370 30.08 0.14 -13.59
C ALA A 370 30.19 1.53 -14.24
N LEU A 371 29.21 2.41 -14.07
CA LEU A 371 29.24 3.78 -14.58
C LEU A 371 30.10 4.68 -13.69
N ASP A 372 30.85 5.60 -14.30
CA ASP A 372 31.67 6.56 -13.57
C ASP A 372 30.77 7.52 -12.75
N GLY A 373 30.97 7.55 -11.44
CA GLY A 373 30.20 8.38 -10.49
C GLY A 373 28.88 7.76 -10.02
N VAL A 374 28.69 6.46 -10.22
CA VAL A 374 27.57 5.69 -9.66
C VAL A 374 28.10 4.59 -8.75
N GLU A 375 27.73 4.60 -7.49
CA GLU A 375 28.15 3.61 -6.51
C GLU A 375 26.94 2.95 -5.83
N ALA A 376 27.09 1.70 -5.39
CA ALA A 376 26.04 1.06 -4.59
C ALA A 376 25.95 1.74 -3.22
N LEU A 377 24.76 2.11 -2.77
CA LEU A 377 24.54 2.77 -1.48
C LEU A 377 24.87 1.84 -0.29
N HIS A 378 24.69 0.54 -0.45
CA HIS A 378 24.97 -0.49 0.57
C HIS A 378 25.44 -1.80 -0.06
N THR A 379 26.02 -2.68 0.76
CA THR A 379 26.55 -3.98 0.31
C THR A 379 25.57 -5.15 0.48
N GLN A 380 24.42 -4.92 1.11
CA GLN A 380 23.42 -5.97 1.41
C GLN A 380 22.88 -6.64 0.15
N PRO A 381 22.43 -7.91 0.27
CA PRO A 381 21.64 -8.58 -0.77
C PRO A 381 20.36 -7.80 -1.08
N VAL A 382 19.88 -7.90 -2.33
CA VAL A 382 18.67 -7.24 -2.82
C VAL A 382 17.84 -8.23 -3.65
N VAL A 383 16.54 -8.00 -3.79
CA VAL A 383 15.67 -8.87 -4.61
C VAL A 383 15.24 -8.18 -5.90
N ARG A 384 14.54 -7.06 -5.81
CA ARG A 384 13.99 -6.35 -6.97
C ARG A 384 14.22 -4.84 -6.95
N GLU A 385 14.78 -4.33 -5.89
CA GLU A 385 15.02 -2.90 -5.71
C GLU A 385 16.37 -2.71 -5.04
N PHE A 386 17.09 -1.68 -5.42
CA PHE A 386 18.40 -1.35 -4.83
C PHE A 386 18.66 0.15 -4.95
N ALA A 387 19.45 0.68 -4.05
CA ALA A 387 19.83 2.09 -4.04
C ALA A 387 21.27 2.28 -4.53
N VAL A 388 21.48 3.36 -5.29
CA VAL A 388 22.78 3.86 -5.72
C VAL A 388 22.95 5.32 -5.32
N THR A 389 24.21 5.78 -5.21
CA THR A 389 24.58 7.19 -5.06
C THR A 389 25.14 7.71 -6.36
N LEU A 390 24.85 8.96 -6.72
CA LEU A 390 25.22 9.55 -8.02
C LEU A 390 26.29 10.64 -7.92
N ALA A 391 26.63 11.10 -6.70
CA ALA A 391 27.57 12.21 -6.42
C ALA A 391 27.25 13.52 -7.20
N VAL A 392 26.03 13.68 -7.67
CA VAL A 392 25.48 14.85 -8.40
C VAL A 392 24.05 15.12 -7.96
N ASP A 393 23.45 16.20 -8.44
CA ASP A 393 22.04 16.51 -8.22
C ASP A 393 21.12 15.46 -8.86
N VAL A 394 20.46 14.65 -8.04
CA VAL A 394 19.63 13.52 -8.47
C VAL A 394 18.40 13.98 -9.23
N GLU A 395 17.76 15.09 -8.80
CA GLU A 395 16.58 15.63 -9.48
C GLU A 395 16.92 16.07 -10.91
N ALA A 396 18.06 16.74 -11.10
CA ALA A 396 18.53 17.13 -12.43
C ALA A 396 18.86 15.92 -13.31
N VAL A 397 19.37 14.84 -12.73
CA VAL A 397 19.59 13.57 -13.46
C VAL A 397 18.26 12.95 -13.87
N ILE A 398 17.27 12.90 -12.98
CA ILE A 398 15.93 12.38 -13.28
C ILE A 398 15.28 13.17 -14.41
N GLU A 399 15.34 14.50 -14.39
CA GLU A 399 14.80 15.36 -15.46
C GLU A 399 15.42 15.04 -16.82
N ARG A 400 16.75 14.83 -16.87
CA ARG A 400 17.43 14.46 -18.12
C ARG A 400 17.03 13.07 -18.62
N CYS A 401 16.94 12.11 -17.71
CA CYS A 401 16.50 10.76 -18.05
C CYS A 401 15.06 10.76 -18.58
N ALA A 402 14.16 11.48 -17.92
CA ALA A 402 12.76 11.62 -18.34
C ALA A 402 12.65 12.26 -19.72
N ALA A 403 13.48 13.28 -20.03
CA ALA A 403 13.55 13.88 -21.36
C ALA A 403 14.00 12.89 -22.44
N ALA A 404 14.70 11.82 -22.07
CA ALA A 404 15.12 10.72 -22.95
C ALA A 404 14.14 9.51 -22.93
N GLY A 405 12.97 9.65 -22.29
CA GLY A 405 11.93 8.62 -22.19
C GLY A 405 12.24 7.50 -21.18
N VAL A 406 13.06 7.80 -20.15
CA VAL A 406 13.42 6.85 -19.11
C VAL A 406 13.21 7.48 -17.74
N ASN A 407 12.34 6.88 -16.90
CA ASN A 407 12.28 7.20 -15.48
C ASN A 407 13.29 6.30 -14.74
N PRO A 408 14.39 6.85 -14.21
CA PRO A 408 15.50 6.04 -13.70
C PRO A 408 15.25 5.48 -12.29
N GLY A 409 14.25 5.97 -11.57
CA GLY A 409 13.96 5.55 -10.20
C GLY A 409 13.42 6.66 -9.30
N TYR A 410 13.48 6.42 -7.99
CA TYR A 410 12.96 7.31 -6.96
C TYR A 410 14.09 8.05 -6.22
N PRO A 411 14.05 9.41 -6.11
CA PRO A 411 15.06 10.17 -5.38
C PRO A 411 14.90 9.97 -3.86
N LEU A 412 15.95 9.59 -3.16
CA LEU A 412 15.90 9.29 -1.73
C LEU A 412 15.90 10.54 -0.84
N GLY A 413 16.40 11.68 -1.34
CA GLY A 413 16.73 12.85 -0.54
C GLY A 413 15.57 13.43 0.30
N ALA A 414 14.31 13.28 -0.16
CA ALA A 414 13.15 13.76 0.57
C ALA A 414 12.89 12.97 1.87
N ASP A 415 13.11 11.66 1.85
CA ASP A 415 12.83 10.74 2.98
C ASP A 415 14.09 10.42 3.78
N TYR A 416 15.24 10.49 3.14
CA TYR A 416 16.58 10.22 3.69
C TYR A 416 17.52 11.39 3.33
N PRO A 417 17.47 12.51 4.07
CA PRO A 417 18.32 13.67 3.78
C PRO A 417 19.82 13.34 3.78
N GLU A 418 20.24 12.32 4.54
CA GLU A 418 21.61 11.78 4.53
C GLU A 418 22.00 11.10 3.21
N HIS A 419 21.04 10.78 2.35
CA HIS A 419 21.19 10.20 1.01
C HIS A 419 20.59 11.12 -0.06
N ALA A 420 20.88 12.43 0.04
CA ALA A 420 20.38 13.42 -0.91
C ALA A 420 20.84 13.16 -2.36
N ASP A 421 21.94 12.42 -2.53
CA ASP A 421 22.49 11.93 -3.81
C ASP A 421 22.03 10.52 -4.16
N GLY A 422 21.09 9.96 -3.42
CA GLY A 422 20.59 8.60 -3.55
C GLY A 422 19.47 8.45 -4.56
N LEU A 423 19.55 7.42 -5.40
CA LEU A 423 18.52 7.00 -6.35
C LEU A 423 18.13 5.53 -6.06
N LEU A 424 16.85 5.28 -5.83
CA LEU A 424 16.30 3.95 -5.64
C LEU A 424 15.76 3.42 -6.97
N VAL A 425 16.27 2.26 -7.41
CA VAL A 425 15.97 1.66 -8.72
C VAL A 425 15.22 0.36 -8.55
N ALA A 426 14.05 0.23 -9.16
CA ALA A 426 13.20 -0.95 -9.07
C ALA A 426 13.13 -1.74 -10.39
N LEU A 427 13.09 -3.05 -10.27
CA LEU A 427 12.99 -4.00 -11.39
C LEU A 427 11.75 -4.87 -11.25
N THR A 428 11.05 -5.08 -12.35
CA THR A 428 9.97 -6.06 -12.49
C THR A 428 10.22 -6.96 -13.70
N GLU A 429 9.33 -7.92 -13.92
CA GLU A 429 9.36 -8.77 -15.11
C GLU A 429 9.05 -8.00 -16.40
N GLN A 430 8.57 -6.77 -16.32
CA GLN A 430 8.33 -5.94 -17.50
C GLN A 430 9.59 -5.28 -18.06
N ARG A 431 10.65 -5.16 -17.26
CA ARG A 431 11.93 -4.55 -17.71
C ARG A 431 12.82 -5.58 -18.38
N SER A 432 12.98 -5.46 -19.68
CA SER A 432 13.86 -6.35 -20.47
C SER A 432 15.35 -6.02 -20.24
N LYS A 433 16.24 -6.92 -20.74
CA LYS A 433 17.68 -6.62 -20.76
C LYS A 433 17.97 -5.34 -21.55
N ALA A 434 17.27 -5.11 -22.66
CA ALA A 434 17.45 -3.92 -23.49
C ALA A 434 17.04 -2.64 -22.75
N ASP A 435 15.97 -2.69 -21.94
CA ASP A 435 15.54 -1.57 -21.10
C ASP A 435 16.59 -1.24 -20.04
N ILE A 436 17.19 -2.26 -19.41
CA ILE A 436 18.27 -2.08 -18.42
C ILE A 436 19.52 -1.48 -19.08
N ASP A 437 19.90 -1.96 -20.27
CA ASP A 437 21.01 -1.40 -21.02
C ASP A 437 20.74 0.06 -21.43
N ARG A 438 19.48 0.39 -21.80
CA ARG A 438 19.06 1.76 -22.10
C ARG A 438 19.09 2.66 -20.86
N LEU A 439 18.64 2.16 -19.70
CA LEU A 439 18.78 2.88 -18.43
C LEU A 439 20.26 3.22 -18.16
N ALA A 440 21.15 2.24 -18.28
CA ALA A 440 22.58 2.45 -18.02
C ALA A 440 23.20 3.50 -18.96
N GLU A 441 22.84 3.49 -20.25
CA GLU A 441 23.26 4.48 -21.22
C GLU A 441 22.80 5.89 -20.85
N VAL A 442 21.47 6.06 -20.66
CA VAL A 442 20.84 7.39 -20.40
C VAL A 442 21.29 7.94 -19.04
N LEU A 443 21.35 7.10 -18.00
CA LEU A 443 21.79 7.50 -16.67
C LEU A 443 23.27 7.93 -16.70
N GLY A 444 24.13 7.17 -17.40
CA GLY A 444 25.55 7.51 -17.54
C GLY A 444 25.77 8.87 -18.25
N GLU A 445 25.01 9.12 -19.32
CA GLU A 445 25.05 10.42 -20.03
C GLU A 445 24.56 11.57 -19.13
N ALA A 446 23.48 11.36 -18.38
CA ALA A 446 22.91 12.36 -17.47
C ALA A 446 23.87 12.70 -16.32
N VAL A 447 24.45 11.69 -15.65
CA VAL A 447 25.44 11.87 -14.57
C VAL A 447 26.69 12.60 -15.11
N ALA A 448 27.21 12.21 -16.26
CA ALA A 448 28.36 12.88 -16.86
C ALA A 448 28.08 14.36 -17.20
N ALA A 449 26.87 14.66 -17.69
CA ALA A 449 26.45 16.04 -18.00
C ALA A 449 26.35 16.91 -16.75
N GLU A 450 25.76 16.38 -15.65
CA GLU A 450 25.64 17.13 -14.40
C GLU A 450 26.99 17.34 -13.72
N ARG A 451 27.90 16.36 -13.78
CA ARG A 451 29.28 16.52 -13.30
C ARG A 451 30.03 17.61 -14.09
N ALA A 452 29.87 17.63 -15.41
CA ALA A 452 30.46 18.67 -16.24
C ALA A 452 29.89 20.07 -15.99
N ALA A 453 28.61 20.17 -15.57
CA ALA A 453 27.96 21.39 -15.16
C ALA A 453 28.32 21.87 -13.74
N GLY A 454 29.08 21.05 -12.97
CA GLY A 454 29.51 21.35 -11.61
C GLY A 454 28.34 21.35 -10.59
N ARG A 455 27.24 20.65 -10.88
CA ARG A 455 26.11 20.53 -9.97
C ARG A 455 26.35 19.44 -8.93
N THR A 456 26.51 19.87 -7.68
CA THR A 456 26.66 18.98 -6.52
C THR A 456 25.30 18.66 -5.91
N PRO A 457 25.16 17.57 -5.11
CA PRO A 457 23.92 17.21 -4.44
C PRO A 457 23.31 18.37 -3.65
N ALA A 458 22.00 18.51 -3.68
CA ALA A 458 21.27 19.47 -2.87
C ALA A 458 21.48 19.10 -1.39
N GLY A 459 22.14 19.95 -0.62
CA GLY A 459 22.49 19.70 0.79
C GLY A 459 23.98 19.58 1.09
N ALA A 460 24.85 19.53 0.11
CA ALA A 460 26.31 19.55 0.29
C ALA A 460 26.91 20.95 0.57
N THR A 461 26.15 21.83 1.21
CA THR A 461 26.73 23.09 1.75
C THR A 461 27.32 22.80 3.12
N SER A 462 28.64 22.89 3.18
CA SER A 462 29.57 22.77 4.30
C SER A 462 29.14 23.47 5.58
#